data_042be7a9fea0d15ba625542274eaf96c
#
_entry.id   042be7a9fea0d15ba625542274eaf96c
#
_cell.length_a   1.000
_cell.length_b   1.000
_cell.length_c   1.000
_cell.angle_alpha   90.00
_cell.angle_beta   90.00
_cell.angle_gamma   90.00
#
_symmetry.space_group_name_H-M   'P 1'
#
loop_
_entity.id
_entity.type
_entity.pdbx_description
1 polymer ?
#
loop_
_entity_poly.entity_id
_entity_poly.type
_entity_poly.pdbx_seq_one_letter_code
_entity_poly.pdbx_strand_id
1 'polypeptide(L)'
;MAVKTKLKNSLENLKGELKEKQEKWTKEWEEAKRELKARQKLFSREVKAKQDEFMIEWDEVEARSREKLDQWLDRFDIDELQAMLDRYKEENEPLESIGENDVLRMLPEPRKLDMTLTEALKKRRSLRDFSGEPIAEDMVAALLWAANGINRKNFKRTTPSALNWQDVSVYVVQGNGIWKYLPKRHARLFIEGKDQREHFGEIKTWMKLASQHLVFVSDARKTKTFSTKLVQKTFKVDFSEGELNERARAINVGTKVQAVYLAAAAMGLGCTCRILADDAKARQLMKLAPEEKIMAICSVGEKPASIFDHVI
;
A
#
# COMPACT_ATOMS: atom_id res chain seq x y z
N MET A 1 -52.31 19.23 33.62
CA MET A 1 -52.10 19.72 32.23
C MET A 1 -50.89 20.66 32.10
N ALA A 2 -50.69 21.63 32.98
CA ALA A 2 -49.60 22.63 32.86
C ALA A 2 -48.14 22.10 32.80
N VAL A 3 -47.82 21.00 33.48
CA VAL A 3 -46.45 20.44 33.48
C VAL A 3 -46.10 19.77 32.15
N LYS A 4 -47.05 19.08 31.49
CA LYS A 4 -46.81 18.46 30.18
C LYS A 4 -46.58 19.49 29.08
N THR A 5 -47.28 20.63 29.15
CA THR A 5 -47.13 21.72 28.19
C THR A 5 -45.80 22.44 28.35
N LYS A 6 -45.33 22.67 29.60
CA LYS A 6 -43.98 23.22 29.87
C LYS A 6 -42.85 22.31 29.37
N LEU A 7 -42.96 21.01 29.61
CA LEU A 7 -41.96 20.03 29.10
C LEU A 7 -41.94 19.98 27.57
N LYS A 8 -43.07 20.05 26.90
CA LYS A 8 -43.16 20.05 25.45
C LYS A 8 -42.51 21.29 24.85
N ASN A 9 -42.78 22.48 25.42
CA ASN A 9 -42.18 23.74 24.97
C ASN A 9 -40.64 23.77 25.21
N SER A 10 -40.16 23.23 26.34
CA SER A 10 -38.72 23.12 26.59
C SER A 10 -38.03 22.17 25.62
N LEU A 11 -38.69 21.09 25.22
CA LEU A 11 -38.18 20.12 24.24
C LEU A 11 -38.13 20.70 22.83
N GLU A 12 -39.10 21.53 22.46
CA GLU A 12 -39.13 22.24 21.18
C GLU A 12 -38.06 23.32 21.11
N ASN A 13 -37.83 24.07 22.19
CA ASN A 13 -36.73 25.04 22.26
C ASN A 13 -35.35 24.36 22.17
N LEU A 14 -35.12 23.24 22.88
CA LEU A 14 -33.91 22.46 22.79
C LEU A 14 -33.63 21.90 21.37
N LYS A 15 -34.70 21.45 20.69
CA LYS A 15 -34.61 21.02 19.29
C LYS A 15 -34.22 22.16 18.36
N GLY A 16 -34.77 23.36 18.59
CA GLY A 16 -34.40 24.58 17.85
C GLY A 16 -32.94 24.95 18.02
N GLU A 17 -32.46 25.00 19.26
CA GLU A 17 -31.05 25.29 19.56
C GLU A 17 -30.08 24.26 19.00
N LEU A 18 -30.44 22.98 19.05
CA LEU A 18 -29.63 21.91 18.45
C LEU A 18 -29.56 22.02 16.93
N LYS A 19 -30.67 22.39 16.29
CA LYS A 19 -30.73 22.58 14.85
C LYS A 19 -29.88 23.79 14.42
N GLU A 20 -29.97 24.91 15.13
CA GLU A 20 -29.14 26.10 14.87
C GLU A 20 -27.63 25.79 15.03
N LYS A 21 -27.25 25.08 16.10
CA LYS A 21 -25.88 24.65 16.31
C LYS A 21 -25.39 23.72 15.21
N GLN A 22 -26.24 22.81 14.75
CA GLN A 22 -25.92 21.90 13.67
C GLN A 22 -25.74 22.64 12.34
N GLU A 23 -26.60 23.59 12.03
CA GLU A 23 -26.49 24.42 10.82
C GLU A 23 -25.24 25.31 10.84
N LYS A 24 -24.92 25.91 12.01
CA LYS A 24 -23.71 26.69 12.21
C LYS A 24 -22.45 25.82 12.01
N TRP A 25 -22.41 24.63 12.64
CA TRP A 25 -21.31 23.69 12.52
C TRP A 25 -21.11 23.19 11.08
N THR A 26 -22.22 22.95 10.35
CA THR A 26 -22.16 22.54 8.95
C THR A 26 -21.59 23.65 8.07
N LYS A 27 -21.94 24.91 8.32
CA LYS A 27 -21.34 26.05 7.59
C LYS A 27 -19.85 26.21 7.86
N GLU A 28 -19.44 26.16 9.11
CA GLU A 28 -18.02 26.24 9.52
C GLU A 28 -17.20 25.10 8.91
N TRP A 29 -17.78 23.89 8.87
CA TRP A 29 -17.15 22.72 8.23
C TRP A 29 -16.98 22.88 6.71
N GLU A 30 -18.00 23.38 6.01
CA GLU A 30 -17.91 23.62 4.56
C GLU A 30 -16.97 24.79 4.22
N GLU A 31 -16.84 25.78 5.06
CA GLU A 31 -15.82 26.84 4.93
C GLU A 31 -14.41 26.29 5.15
N ALA A 32 -14.17 25.54 6.20
CA ALA A 32 -12.89 24.90 6.47
C ALA A 32 -12.47 23.96 5.31
N LYS A 33 -13.42 23.25 4.75
CA LYS A 33 -13.20 22.36 3.60
C LYS A 33 -12.84 23.11 2.32
N ARG A 34 -13.45 24.29 2.10
CA ARG A 34 -13.10 25.18 0.95
C ARG A 34 -11.70 25.77 1.13
N GLU A 35 -11.39 26.23 2.32
CA GLU A 35 -10.07 26.79 2.65
C GLU A 35 -8.97 25.74 2.50
N LEU A 36 -9.20 24.52 2.98
CA LEU A 36 -8.28 23.39 2.81
C LEU A 36 -8.05 23.07 1.33
N LYS A 37 -9.11 23.00 0.52
CA LYS A 37 -9.00 22.81 -0.92
C LYS A 37 -8.23 23.92 -1.63
N ALA A 38 -8.43 25.17 -1.22
CA ALA A 38 -7.72 26.32 -1.78
C ALA A 38 -6.23 26.25 -1.45
N ARG A 39 -5.87 25.95 -0.21
CA ARG A 39 -4.47 25.74 0.22
C ARG A 39 -3.80 24.58 -0.52
N GLN A 40 -4.50 23.44 -0.67
CA GLN A 40 -4.02 22.30 -1.46
C GLN A 40 -3.75 22.68 -2.92
N LYS A 41 -4.63 23.47 -3.53
CA LYS A 41 -4.48 23.91 -4.92
C LYS A 41 -3.32 24.89 -5.12
N LEU A 42 -3.09 25.78 -4.15
CA LEU A 42 -1.95 26.71 -4.14
C LEU A 42 -0.64 25.94 -4.00
N PHE A 43 -0.55 25.06 -3.02
CA PHE A 43 0.63 24.22 -2.78
C PHE A 43 0.95 23.33 -4.00
N SER A 44 -0.07 22.72 -4.63
CA SER A 44 0.11 21.93 -5.85
C SER A 44 0.66 22.76 -7.01
N ARG A 45 0.26 24.04 -7.13
CA ARG A 45 0.76 24.94 -8.14
C ARG A 45 2.22 25.34 -7.89
N GLU A 46 2.57 25.60 -6.63
CA GLU A 46 3.94 25.95 -6.25
C GLU A 46 4.91 24.79 -6.46
N VAL A 47 4.52 23.56 -6.08
CA VAL A 47 5.34 22.36 -6.32
C VAL A 47 5.47 22.08 -7.81
N LYS A 48 4.39 22.23 -8.58
CA LYS A 48 4.44 22.04 -10.02
C LYS A 48 5.29 23.11 -10.71
N ALA A 49 5.15 24.37 -10.32
CA ALA A 49 5.96 25.47 -10.87
C ALA A 49 7.45 25.24 -10.59
N LYS A 50 7.82 24.86 -9.36
CA LYS A 50 9.21 24.52 -9.03
C LYS A 50 9.71 23.27 -9.77
N GLN A 51 8.84 22.29 -10.00
CA GLN A 51 9.17 21.10 -10.79
C GLN A 51 9.37 21.44 -12.26
N ASP A 52 8.49 22.28 -12.84
CA ASP A 52 8.59 22.73 -14.23
C ASP A 52 9.85 23.63 -14.42
N GLU A 53 10.12 24.54 -13.49
CA GLU A 53 11.34 25.36 -13.44
C GLU A 53 12.60 24.50 -13.36
N PHE A 54 12.61 23.50 -12.50
CA PHE A 54 13.69 22.52 -12.40
C PHE A 54 13.90 21.76 -13.70
N MET A 55 12.83 21.30 -14.36
CA MET A 55 12.95 20.53 -15.61
C MET A 55 13.48 21.41 -16.75
N ILE A 56 13.06 22.67 -16.83
CA ILE A 56 13.55 23.64 -17.84
C ILE A 56 15.03 23.93 -17.60
N GLU A 57 15.42 24.28 -16.36
CA GLU A 57 16.83 24.51 -16.02
C GLU A 57 17.69 23.25 -16.22
N TRP A 58 17.10 22.08 -15.98
CA TRP A 58 17.76 20.81 -16.21
C TRP A 58 18.08 20.57 -17.68
N ASP A 59 17.14 20.79 -18.59
CA ASP A 59 17.36 20.63 -20.02
C ASP A 59 18.41 21.63 -20.54
N GLU A 60 18.45 22.83 -19.98
CA GLU A 60 19.48 23.85 -20.29
C GLU A 60 20.87 23.46 -19.72
N VAL A 61 20.91 22.85 -18.55
CA VAL A 61 22.13 22.41 -17.88
C VAL A 61 22.72 21.17 -18.55
N GLU A 62 21.91 20.26 -19.04
CA GLU A 62 22.35 19.09 -19.79
C GLU A 62 23.05 19.50 -21.09
N ALA A 63 22.66 20.66 -21.65
CA ALA A 63 23.26 21.25 -22.84
C ALA A 63 24.58 22.03 -22.60
N ARG A 64 24.90 22.39 -21.35
CA ARG A 64 25.94 23.42 -21.05
C ARG A 64 27.16 23.00 -20.22
N SER A 65 27.30 21.82 -19.76
CA SER A 65 28.46 21.30 -19.01
C SER A 65 28.27 20.93 -17.54
N ARG A 66 29.02 19.90 -17.12
CA ARG A 66 28.99 19.26 -15.80
C ARG A 66 29.22 20.21 -14.62
N GLU A 67 30.06 21.21 -14.80
CA GLU A 67 30.46 22.15 -13.74
C GLU A 67 29.33 23.09 -13.30
N LYS A 68 28.47 23.51 -14.22
CA LYS A 68 27.29 24.33 -13.91
C LYS A 68 26.19 23.50 -13.22
N LEU A 69 26.17 22.22 -13.45
CA LEU A 69 25.24 21.32 -12.80
C LEU A 69 25.54 21.14 -11.31
N ASP A 70 26.83 20.98 -10.98
CA ASP A 70 27.23 20.82 -9.57
C ASP A 70 26.91 22.10 -8.79
N GLN A 71 27.18 23.30 -9.36
CA GLN A 71 26.82 24.60 -8.76
C GLN A 71 25.30 24.81 -8.63
N TRP A 72 24.52 24.22 -9.50
CA TRP A 72 23.07 24.32 -9.44
C TRP A 72 22.47 23.37 -8.39
N LEU A 73 23.00 22.14 -8.29
CA LEU A 73 22.61 21.17 -7.25
C LEU A 73 22.89 21.67 -5.85
N ASP A 74 24.00 22.43 -5.66
CA ASP A 74 24.36 23.03 -4.36
C ASP A 74 23.35 24.12 -3.89
N ARG A 75 22.48 24.64 -4.76
CA ARG A 75 21.43 25.61 -4.40
C ARG A 75 20.17 24.98 -3.81
N PHE A 76 19.97 23.68 -4.02
CA PHE A 76 18.78 22.98 -3.50
C PHE A 76 19.18 22.14 -2.31
N ASP A 77 18.53 22.39 -1.20
CA ASP A 77 18.54 21.49 -0.07
C ASP A 77 17.69 20.26 -0.46
N ILE A 78 18.39 19.15 -0.74
CA ILE A 78 17.79 17.88 -1.19
C ILE A 78 16.80 17.36 -0.14
N ASP A 79 17.12 17.54 1.14
CA ASP A 79 16.26 17.09 2.24
C ASP A 79 14.99 17.93 2.30
N GLU A 80 15.09 19.24 2.05
CA GLU A 80 13.93 20.14 1.98
C GLU A 80 13.02 19.80 0.79
N LEU A 81 13.62 19.57 -0.40
CA LEU A 81 12.88 19.17 -1.60
C LEU A 81 12.20 17.81 -1.41
N GLN A 82 12.90 16.84 -0.82
CA GLN A 82 12.34 15.53 -0.51
C GLN A 82 11.19 15.67 0.51
N ALA A 83 11.34 16.50 1.53
CA ALA A 83 10.29 16.76 2.51
C ALA A 83 9.07 17.46 1.88
N MET A 84 9.28 18.35 0.90
CA MET A 84 8.19 18.97 0.13
C MET A 84 7.46 17.95 -0.74
N LEU A 85 8.18 17.07 -1.44
CA LEU A 85 7.59 16.01 -2.27
C LEU A 85 6.83 14.99 -1.42
N ASP A 86 7.35 14.65 -0.26
CA ASP A 86 6.67 13.76 0.68
C ASP A 86 5.38 14.40 1.21
N ARG A 87 5.40 15.67 1.59
CA ARG A 87 4.19 16.42 1.99
C ARG A 87 3.17 16.52 0.87
N TYR A 88 3.62 16.83 -0.36
CA TYR A 88 2.73 16.86 -1.52
C TYR A 88 2.05 15.53 -1.78
N LYS A 89 2.79 14.43 -1.68
CA LYS A 89 2.22 13.07 -1.79
C LYS A 89 1.23 12.77 -0.66
N GLU A 90 1.55 13.17 0.57
CA GLU A 90 0.68 12.99 1.74
C GLU A 90 -0.66 13.71 1.59
N GLU A 91 -0.65 14.94 1.06
CA GLU A 91 -1.83 15.79 0.94
C GLU A 91 -2.66 15.50 -0.33
N ASN A 92 -2.00 15.08 -1.41
CA ASN A 92 -2.61 14.97 -2.74
C ASN A 92 -2.69 13.55 -3.29
N GLU A 93 -2.18 12.53 -2.56
CA GLU A 93 -2.42 11.17 -2.98
C GLU A 93 -3.90 10.84 -2.81
N PRO A 94 -4.69 10.74 -3.90
CA PRO A 94 -6.11 10.48 -3.78
C PRO A 94 -6.31 9.17 -3.03
N LEU A 95 -7.36 9.11 -2.21
CA LEU A 95 -7.91 7.81 -1.83
C LEU A 95 -8.01 7.00 -3.10
N GLU A 96 -7.59 5.75 -3.04
CA GLU A 96 -7.64 4.86 -4.19
C GLU A 96 -8.98 5.04 -4.89
N SER A 97 -8.94 5.38 -6.19
CA SER A 97 -10.14 5.62 -6.98
C SER A 97 -10.97 4.35 -7.02
N ILE A 98 -12.21 4.47 -6.60
CA ILE A 98 -13.18 3.38 -6.60
C ILE A 98 -14.25 3.77 -7.60
N GLY A 99 -14.51 2.92 -8.58
CA GLY A 99 -15.64 3.07 -9.51
C GLY A 99 -16.97 2.85 -8.80
N GLU A 100 -18.05 3.40 -9.35
CA GLU A 100 -19.39 3.24 -8.78
C GLU A 100 -19.85 1.78 -8.66
N ASN A 101 -19.31 0.90 -9.51
CA ASN A 101 -19.64 -0.54 -9.53
C ASN A 101 -18.61 -1.42 -8.81
N ASP A 102 -17.62 -0.83 -8.16
CA ASP A 102 -16.57 -1.59 -7.49
C ASP A 102 -17.06 -2.19 -6.17
N VAL A 103 -16.84 -3.49 -6.01
CA VAL A 103 -17.19 -4.20 -4.78
C VAL A 103 -16.03 -4.12 -3.79
N LEU A 104 -16.28 -3.45 -2.68
CA LEU A 104 -15.35 -3.35 -1.56
C LEU A 104 -15.73 -4.29 -0.44
N ARG A 105 -14.71 -4.90 0.18
CA ARG A 105 -14.84 -5.63 1.43
C ARG A 105 -13.88 -5.05 2.46
N MET A 106 -14.43 -4.48 3.53
CA MET A 106 -13.63 -4.03 4.67
C MET A 106 -12.95 -5.22 5.31
N LEU A 107 -11.72 -5.04 5.74
CA LEU A 107 -10.99 -6.03 6.52
C LEU A 107 -11.25 -5.79 8.01
N PRO A 108 -11.29 -6.85 8.83
CA PRO A 108 -11.28 -6.69 10.28
C PRO A 108 -9.94 -6.10 10.74
N GLU A 109 -9.88 -5.67 12.00
CA GLU A 109 -8.62 -5.31 12.62
C GLU A 109 -7.60 -6.45 12.46
N PRO A 110 -6.34 -6.14 12.13
CA PRO A 110 -5.30 -7.14 12.00
C PRO A 110 -5.14 -7.92 13.31
N ARG A 111 -5.08 -9.25 13.22
CA ARG A 111 -4.81 -10.09 14.40
C ARG A 111 -3.54 -9.61 15.11
N LYS A 112 -3.64 -9.41 16.40
CA LYS A 112 -2.48 -9.11 17.24
C LYS A 112 -1.52 -10.29 17.22
N LEU A 113 -0.23 -9.98 17.01
CA LEU A 113 0.82 -10.98 17.01
C LEU A 113 1.45 -11.02 18.39
N ASP A 114 1.17 -12.09 19.17
CA ASP A 114 1.66 -12.23 20.54
C ASP A 114 3.06 -12.85 20.64
N MET A 115 3.68 -13.11 19.50
CA MET A 115 5.05 -13.64 19.41
C MET A 115 6.06 -12.49 19.34
N THR A 116 7.17 -12.61 20.07
CA THR A 116 8.28 -11.64 19.97
C THR A 116 8.94 -11.70 18.58
N LEU A 117 9.53 -10.61 18.16
CA LEU A 117 10.29 -10.56 16.89
C LEU A 117 11.41 -11.62 16.87
N THR A 118 12.11 -11.82 17.97
CA THR A 118 13.17 -12.84 18.10
C THR A 118 12.62 -14.24 17.85
N GLU A 119 11.49 -14.57 18.40
CA GLU A 119 10.84 -15.88 18.20
C GLU A 119 10.33 -16.03 16.76
N ALA A 120 9.73 -14.99 16.20
CA ALA A 120 9.28 -15.01 14.81
C ALA A 120 10.45 -15.22 13.84
N LEU A 121 11.59 -14.55 14.08
CA LEU A 121 12.82 -14.76 13.31
C LEU A 121 13.37 -16.20 13.44
N LYS A 122 13.36 -16.77 14.66
CA LYS A 122 13.78 -18.15 14.89
C LYS A 122 12.88 -19.18 14.20
N LYS A 123 11.57 -18.92 14.18
CA LYS A 123 10.55 -19.85 13.62
C LYS A 123 10.35 -19.68 12.11
N ARG A 124 10.70 -18.52 11.56
CA ARG A 124 10.55 -18.23 10.13
C ARG A 124 11.32 -19.23 9.28
N ARG A 125 10.64 -19.94 8.42
CA ARG A 125 11.21 -20.82 7.39
C ARG A 125 10.26 -20.90 6.19
N SER A 126 10.80 -21.32 5.03
CA SER A 126 9.97 -21.62 3.86
C SER A 126 9.30 -22.96 4.04
N LEU A 127 8.00 -22.93 4.29
CA LEU A 127 7.14 -24.11 4.40
C LEU A 127 6.30 -24.24 3.14
N ARG A 128 6.26 -25.44 2.59
CA ARG A 128 5.59 -25.77 1.31
C ARG A 128 4.52 -26.84 1.47
N ASP A 129 4.14 -27.10 2.69
CA ASP A 129 3.10 -28.06 3.02
C ASP A 129 1.93 -27.32 3.67
N PHE A 130 0.74 -27.50 3.11
CA PHE A 130 -0.47 -26.80 3.50
C PHE A 130 -1.62 -27.79 3.66
N SER A 131 -2.52 -27.52 4.59
CA SER A 131 -3.69 -28.36 4.87
C SER A 131 -4.80 -28.25 3.81
N GLY A 132 -4.84 -27.16 3.06
CA GLY A 132 -5.94 -26.81 2.17
C GLY A 132 -7.03 -25.95 2.84
N GLU A 133 -7.04 -25.89 4.15
CA GLU A 133 -8.03 -25.16 4.91
C GLU A 133 -7.88 -23.63 4.75
N PRO A 134 -8.99 -22.89 4.72
CA PRO A 134 -8.96 -21.45 4.72
C PRO A 134 -8.43 -20.91 6.04
N ILE A 135 -7.70 -19.81 5.99
CA ILE A 135 -7.27 -19.09 7.21
C ILE A 135 -8.30 -18.02 7.59
N ALA A 136 -8.35 -17.68 8.89
CA ALA A 136 -9.28 -16.69 9.41
C ALA A 136 -9.02 -15.30 8.82
N GLU A 137 -10.09 -14.51 8.68
CA GLU A 137 -10.06 -13.22 7.98
C GLU A 137 -9.17 -12.17 8.68
N ASP A 138 -9.08 -12.21 10.01
CA ASP A 138 -8.18 -11.36 10.79
C ASP A 138 -6.70 -11.72 10.61
N MET A 139 -6.40 -13.00 10.31
CA MET A 139 -5.06 -13.41 9.89
C MET A 139 -4.74 -12.90 8.48
N VAL A 140 -5.71 -12.93 7.55
CA VAL A 140 -5.56 -12.33 6.23
C VAL A 140 -5.29 -10.83 6.37
N ALA A 141 -6.06 -10.14 7.20
CA ALA A 141 -5.88 -8.72 7.51
C ALA A 141 -4.48 -8.44 8.07
N ALA A 142 -3.98 -9.27 9.00
CA ALA A 142 -2.65 -9.14 9.58
C ALA A 142 -1.53 -9.33 8.54
N LEU A 143 -1.65 -10.30 7.63
CA LEU A 143 -0.69 -10.52 6.54
C LEU A 143 -0.64 -9.33 5.58
N LEU A 144 -1.80 -8.82 5.17
CA LEU A 144 -1.90 -7.67 4.26
C LEU A 144 -1.38 -6.40 4.92
N TRP A 145 -1.73 -6.18 6.19
CA TRP A 145 -1.23 -5.04 6.96
C TRP A 145 0.28 -5.11 7.17
N ALA A 146 0.81 -6.27 7.55
CA ALA A 146 2.26 -6.47 7.68
C ALA A 146 2.99 -6.17 6.36
N ALA A 147 2.44 -6.61 5.22
CA ALA A 147 3.05 -6.41 3.92
C ALA A 147 3.03 -4.95 3.45
N ASN A 148 1.90 -4.26 3.59
CA ASN A 148 1.68 -2.96 2.95
C ASN A 148 0.69 -2.06 3.70
N GLY A 149 0.45 -2.30 4.99
CA GLY A 149 -0.44 -1.49 5.80
C GLY A 149 0.12 -0.10 6.09
N ILE A 150 -0.74 0.81 6.55
CA ILE A 150 -0.36 2.12 7.02
C ILE A 150 -0.13 2.04 8.53
N ASN A 151 1.02 2.53 8.99
CA ASN A 151 1.37 2.55 10.41
C ASN A 151 1.63 3.96 10.97
N ARG A 152 1.47 5.00 10.15
CA ARG A 152 1.70 6.41 10.51
C ARG A 152 0.68 7.32 9.84
N LYS A 153 0.42 8.48 10.47
CA LYS A 153 -0.56 9.47 9.97
C LYS A 153 -0.29 9.98 8.56
N ASN A 154 0.96 9.97 8.13
CA ASN A 154 1.40 10.42 6.80
C ASN A 154 1.37 9.30 5.74
N PHE A 155 0.50 8.33 5.89
CA PHE A 155 0.28 7.20 4.96
C PHE A 155 1.51 6.37 4.61
N LYS A 156 2.60 6.50 5.38
CA LYS A 156 3.77 5.63 5.22
C LYS A 156 3.46 4.21 5.68
N ARG A 157 4.13 3.26 5.03
CA ARG A 157 3.81 1.85 5.13
C ARG A 157 4.53 1.17 6.30
N THR A 158 4.04 0.02 6.68
CA THR A 158 4.71 -0.92 7.60
C THR A 158 6.08 -1.34 7.10
N THR A 159 6.28 -1.38 5.79
CA THR A 159 7.54 -1.73 5.14
C THR A 159 8.15 -0.53 4.41
N PRO A 160 9.48 -0.39 4.37
CA PRO A 160 10.13 0.69 3.66
C PRO A 160 9.88 0.60 2.15
N SER A 161 9.96 1.75 1.48
CA SER A 161 9.91 1.86 0.04
C SER A 161 10.99 2.85 -0.42
N ALA A 162 11.83 2.45 -1.36
CA ALA A 162 12.87 3.31 -1.91
C ALA A 162 12.25 4.60 -2.43
N LEU A 163 12.84 5.73 -2.07
CA LEU A 163 12.38 7.07 -2.45
C LEU A 163 10.88 7.31 -2.21
N ASN A 164 10.31 6.59 -1.24
CA ASN A 164 8.87 6.63 -0.94
C ASN A 164 7.96 6.42 -2.18
N TRP A 165 8.39 5.60 -3.13
CA TRP A 165 7.62 5.37 -4.37
C TRP A 165 6.28 4.71 -4.13
N GLN A 166 6.20 3.86 -3.09
CA GLN A 166 5.00 3.06 -2.79
C GLN A 166 4.46 2.34 -4.05
N ASP A 167 5.40 1.87 -4.87
CA ASP A 167 5.16 1.27 -6.17
C ASP A 167 4.49 -0.10 -6.12
N VAL A 168 4.54 -0.77 -4.95
CA VAL A 168 4.07 -2.15 -4.80
C VAL A 168 2.63 -2.20 -4.31
N SER A 169 1.76 -2.78 -5.13
CA SER A 169 0.42 -3.23 -4.74
C SER A 169 0.44 -4.68 -4.31
N VAL A 170 -0.40 -5.05 -3.33
CA VAL A 170 -0.57 -6.42 -2.87
C VAL A 170 -1.96 -6.91 -3.25
N TYR A 171 -2.00 -8.04 -3.94
CA TYR A 171 -3.23 -8.74 -4.25
C TYR A 171 -3.30 -10.02 -3.44
N VAL A 172 -4.50 -10.46 -3.12
CA VAL A 172 -4.74 -11.77 -2.51
C VAL A 172 -5.63 -12.60 -3.42
N VAL A 173 -5.17 -13.80 -3.72
CA VAL A 173 -5.88 -14.80 -4.53
C VAL A 173 -6.32 -15.90 -3.59
N GLN A 174 -7.62 -16.06 -3.44
CA GLN A 174 -8.29 -17.00 -2.53
C GLN A 174 -9.30 -17.85 -3.28
N GLY A 175 -9.90 -18.85 -2.62
CA GLY A 175 -10.97 -19.67 -3.19
C GLY A 175 -12.21 -18.89 -3.65
N ASN A 176 -12.42 -17.68 -3.11
CA ASN A 176 -13.53 -16.80 -3.48
C ASN A 176 -13.16 -15.69 -4.47
N GLY A 177 -11.95 -15.74 -5.04
CA GLY A 177 -11.53 -14.80 -6.09
C GLY A 177 -10.24 -14.04 -5.83
N ILE A 178 -10.01 -13.04 -6.67
CA ILE A 178 -8.86 -12.16 -6.65
C ILE A 178 -9.29 -10.80 -6.08
N TRP A 179 -8.51 -10.32 -5.13
CA TRP A 179 -8.76 -9.07 -4.43
C TRP A 179 -7.50 -8.22 -4.39
N LYS A 180 -7.63 -6.91 -4.60
CA LYS A 180 -6.54 -5.94 -4.41
C LYS A 180 -6.64 -5.31 -3.02
N TYR A 181 -5.57 -5.31 -2.25
CA TYR A 181 -5.52 -4.62 -0.97
C TYR A 181 -5.44 -3.11 -1.15
N LEU A 182 -6.29 -2.38 -0.44
CA LEU A 182 -6.38 -0.93 -0.38
C LEU A 182 -5.93 -0.45 1.01
N PRO A 183 -4.65 -0.11 1.19
CA PRO A 183 -4.11 0.18 2.51
C PRO A 183 -4.74 1.38 3.21
N LYS A 184 -5.11 2.43 2.48
CA LYS A 184 -5.72 3.64 3.05
C LYS A 184 -7.12 3.41 3.62
N ARG A 185 -7.80 2.38 3.15
CA ARG A 185 -9.13 1.99 3.60
C ARG A 185 -9.11 0.77 4.52
N HIS A 186 -7.99 0.10 4.64
CA HIS A 186 -7.87 -1.24 5.20
C HIS A 186 -8.96 -2.17 4.67
N ALA A 187 -9.06 -2.23 3.34
CA ALA A 187 -10.11 -2.93 2.62
C ALA A 187 -9.53 -3.73 1.45
N ARG A 188 -10.35 -4.55 0.84
CA ARG A 188 -10.04 -5.25 -0.40
C ARG A 188 -11.01 -4.84 -1.50
N LEU A 189 -10.48 -4.58 -2.68
CA LEU A 189 -11.23 -4.34 -3.90
C LEU A 189 -11.35 -5.65 -4.68
N PHE A 190 -12.55 -6.03 -5.04
CA PHE A 190 -12.81 -7.19 -5.87
C PHE A 190 -12.30 -6.99 -7.31
N ILE A 191 -11.59 -7.97 -7.84
CA ILE A 191 -11.04 -7.94 -9.21
C ILE A 191 -11.67 -9.01 -10.07
N GLU A 192 -11.72 -10.27 -9.59
CA GLU A 192 -12.21 -11.41 -10.35
C GLU A 192 -12.80 -12.46 -9.41
N GLY A 193 -13.90 -13.10 -9.83
CA GLY A 193 -14.54 -14.18 -9.09
C GLY A 193 -13.94 -15.54 -9.36
N LYS A 194 -14.46 -16.54 -8.68
CA LYS A 194 -14.05 -17.94 -8.72
C LYS A 194 -12.65 -18.20 -8.14
N ASP A 195 -12.39 -19.44 -7.86
CA ASP A 195 -11.08 -19.90 -7.43
C ASP A 195 -10.10 -19.89 -8.61
N GLN A 196 -9.13 -19.01 -8.55
CA GLN A 196 -8.09 -18.85 -9.57
C GLN A 196 -6.70 -19.25 -9.03
N ARG A 197 -6.61 -19.83 -7.82
CA ARG A 197 -5.33 -20.14 -7.16
C ARG A 197 -4.41 -21.00 -8.03
N GLU A 198 -4.96 -21.88 -8.87
CA GLU A 198 -4.18 -22.73 -9.75
C GLU A 198 -3.32 -21.96 -10.77
N HIS A 199 -3.75 -20.76 -11.17
CA HIS A 199 -3.00 -19.91 -12.12
C HIS A 199 -1.88 -19.12 -11.45
N PHE A 200 -1.82 -19.10 -10.11
CA PHE A 200 -0.80 -18.44 -9.31
C PHE A 200 0.12 -19.43 -8.58
N GLY A 201 -0.16 -20.71 -8.74
CA GLY A 201 0.64 -21.83 -8.24
C GLY A 201 1.25 -22.55 -9.42
N GLU A 202 2.57 -22.64 -9.53
CA GLU A 202 3.16 -23.59 -10.47
C GLU A 202 2.69 -25.01 -10.20
N ILE A 203 2.73 -25.81 -11.21
CA ILE A 203 2.47 -27.23 -11.45
C ILE A 203 2.56 -28.20 -10.24
N LYS A 204 3.07 -27.76 -9.08
CA LYS A 204 3.22 -28.65 -7.91
C LYS A 204 1.97 -28.69 -7.05
N THR A 205 1.51 -29.87 -6.78
CA THR A 205 0.26 -30.18 -6.05
C THR A 205 0.10 -29.45 -4.72
N TRP A 206 1.18 -29.28 -3.96
CA TRP A 206 1.17 -28.61 -2.67
C TRP A 206 0.81 -27.11 -2.73
N MET A 207 1.07 -26.43 -3.85
CA MET A 207 0.75 -25.02 -4.00
C MET A 207 -0.76 -24.80 -4.16
N LYS A 208 -1.49 -25.79 -4.70
CA LYS A 208 -2.95 -25.75 -4.79
C LYS A 208 -3.61 -25.83 -3.41
N LEU A 209 -2.91 -26.42 -2.43
CA LEU A 209 -3.40 -26.55 -1.05
C LEU A 209 -3.10 -25.28 -0.19
N ALA A 210 -2.36 -24.31 -0.71
CA ALA A 210 -2.23 -23.02 0.00
C ALA A 210 -3.61 -22.36 0.12
N SER A 211 -3.94 -21.86 1.30
CA SER A 211 -5.21 -21.14 1.52
C SER A 211 -5.34 -19.94 0.61
N GLN A 212 -4.20 -19.29 0.33
CA GLN A 212 -4.14 -18.10 -0.50
C GLN A 212 -2.75 -17.83 -1.06
N HIS A 213 -2.70 -16.99 -2.10
CA HIS A 213 -1.49 -16.42 -2.63
C HIS A 213 -1.50 -14.90 -2.47
N LEU A 214 -0.47 -14.35 -1.84
CA LEU A 214 -0.21 -12.91 -1.83
C LEU A 214 0.68 -12.58 -3.00
N VAL A 215 0.17 -11.80 -3.96
CA VAL A 215 0.86 -11.44 -5.20
C VAL A 215 1.34 -10.00 -5.09
N PHE A 216 2.64 -9.79 -5.23
CA PHE A 216 3.28 -8.48 -5.18
C PHE A 216 3.50 -7.95 -6.58
N VAL A 217 2.82 -6.84 -6.88
CA VAL A 217 2.83 -6.20 -8.19
C VAL A 217 3.46 -4.82 -8.06
N SER A 218 4.54 -4.58 -8.80
CA SER A 218 5.19 -3.28 -8.85
C SER A 218 4.78 -2.52 -10.11
N ASP A 219 4.43 -1.25 -9.94
CA ASP A 219 4.01 -0.33 -10.99
C ASP A 219 5.17 0.60 -11.38
N ALA A 220 5.69 0.42 -12.60
CA ALA A 220 6.82 1.20 -13.11
C ALA A 220 6.49 2.70 -13.28
N ARG A 221 5.23 3.08 -13.41
CA ARG A 221 4.82 4.50 -13.50
C ARG A 221 5.15 5.27 -12.24
N LYS A 222 5.12 4.60 -11.08
CA LYS A 222 5.43 5.20 -9.77
C LYS A 222 6.93 5.37 -9.52
N THR A 223 7.79 4.71 -10.31
CA THR A 223 9.24 4.76 -10.16
C THR A 223 9.90 5.79 -11.08
N LYS A 224 9.19 6.28 -12.09
CA LYS A 224 9.64 7.34 -12.98
C LYS A 224 9.40 8.70 -12.34
N THR A 225 10.09 8.99 -11.25
CA THR A 225 9.93 10.26 -10.56
C THR A 225 11.19 11.10 -10.71
N PHE A 226 11.01 12.41 -10.60
CA PHE A 226 12.07 13.39 -10.47
C PHE A 226 13.18 12.97 -9.48
N SER A 227 12.79 12.38 -8.35
CA SER A 227 13.74 11.91 -7.33
C SER A 227 14.75 10.88 -7.85
N THR A 228 14.41 10.06 -8.85
CA THR A 228 15.35 9.07 -9.41
C THR A 228 16.50 9.73 -10.15
N LYS A 229 16.23 10.71 -11.01
CA LYS A 229 17.26 11.47 -11.73
C LYS A 229 18.16 12.24 -10.78
N LEU A 230 17.58 12.85 -9.75
CA LEU A 230 18.31 13.60 -8.74
C LEU A 230 19.26 12.69 -7.95
N VAL A 231 18.80 11.52 -7.51
CA VAL A 231 19.61 10.54 -6.78
C VAL A 231 20.79 10.05 -7.63
N GLN A 232 20.56 9.69 -8.88
CA GLN A 232 21.63 9.23 -9.77
C GLN A 232 22.76 10.27 -9.89
N LYS A 233 22.43 11.54 -10.01
CA LYS A 233 23.42 12.60 -10.17
C LYS A 233 24.08 12.98 -8.85
N THR A 234 23.33 13.06 -7.77
CA THR A 234 23.89 13.41 -6.44
C THR A 234 24.88 12.38 -5.95
N PHE A 235 24.56 11.10 -6.11
CA PHE A 235 25.42 10.02 -5.63
C PHE A 235 26.45 9.54 -6.67
N LYS A 236 26.51 10.15 -7.86
CA LYS A 236 27.44 9.76 -8.95
C LYS A 236 27.43 8.25 -9.23
N VAL A 237 26.24 7.64 -9.17
CA VAL A 237 26.10 6.18 -9.32
C VAL A 237 26.13 5.82 -10.79
N ASP A 238 27.00 4.92 -11.16
CA ASP A 238 27.18 4.44 -12.54
C ASP A 238 26.19 3.32 -12.89
N PHE A 239 24.89 3.57 -12.58
CA PHE A 239 23.81 2.68 -12.98
C PHE A 239 22.90 3.38 -13.99
N SER A 240 22.44 2.65 -14.99
CA SER A 240 21.35 3.15 -15.83
C SER A 240 20.09 3.38 -15.01
N GLU A 241 19.24 4.35 -15.39
CA GLU A 241 17.98 4.62 -14.70
C GLU A 241 17.13 3.36 -14.57
N GLY A 242 17.07 2.52 -15.61
CA GLY A 242 16.34 1.25 -15.60
C GLY A 242 16.88 0.26 -14.57
N GLU A 243 18.20 0.13 -14.45
CA GLU A 243 18.85 -0.80 -13.52
C GLU A 243 18.62 -0.39 -12.05
N LEU A 244 18.77 0.90 -11.73
CA LEU A 244 18.50 1.42 -10.39
C LEU A 244 17.04 1.18 -10.00
N ASN A 245 16.11 1.46 -10.92
CA ASN A 245 14.69 1.27 -10.70
C ASN A 245 14.35 -0.20 -10.47
N GLU A 246 14.90 -1.13 -11.25
CA GLU A 246 14.66 -2.56 -11.05
C GLU A 246 15.20 -3.06 -9.71
N ARG A 247 16.42 -2.66 -9.33
CA ARG A 247 17.00 -3.02 -8.02
C ARG A 247 16.14 -2.49 -6.87
N ALA A 248 15.73 -1.23 -6.91
CA ALA A 248 14.88 -0.63 -5.89
C ALA A 248 13.51 -1.31 -5.79
N ARG A 249 12.87 -1.63 -6.91
CA ARG A 249 11.60 -2.38 -6.96
C ARG A 249 11.75 -3.77 -6.34
N ALA A 250 12.84 -4.47 -6.65
CA ALA A 250 13.12 -5.79 -6.07
C ALA A 250 13.31 -5.71 -4.54
N ILE A 251 14.03 -4.70 -4.04
CA ILE A 251 14.19 -4.44 -2.61
C ILE A 251 12.86 -4.11 -1.94
N ASN A 252 12.04 -3.23 -2.56
CA ASN A 252 10.71 -2.88 -2.05
C ASN A 252 9.81 -4.11 -1.90
N VAL A 253 9.86 -5.04 -2.85
CA VAL A 253 9.13 -6.32 -2.77
C VAL A 253 9.73 -7.23 -1.71
N GLY A 254 11.06 -7.36 -1.65
CA GLY A 254 11.76 -8.22 -0.69
C GLY A 254 11.43 -7.88 0.77
N THR A 255 11.34 -6.59 1.11
CA THR A 255 10.96 -6.14 2.45
C THR A 255 9.53 -6.55 2.82
N LYS A 256 8.59 -6.45 1.87
CA LYS A 256 7.20 -6.88 2.05
C LYS A 256 7.07 -8.39 2.21
N VAL A 257 7.81 -9.14 1.39
CA VAL A 257 7.89 -10.61 1.48
C VAL A 257 8.40 -11.04 2.86
N GLN A 258 9.46 -10.40 3.37
CA GLN A 258 9.97 -10.71 4.69
C GLN A 258 8.95 -10.39 5.80
N ALA A 259 8.22 -9.27 5.69
CA ALA A 259 7.17 -8.93 6.65
C ALA A 259 6.05 -9.99 6.67
N VAL A 260 5.64 -10.50 5.50
CA VAL A 260 4.67 -11.61 5.41
C VAL A 260 5.22 -12.89 6.05
N TYR A 261 6.48 -13.24 5.81
CA TYR A 261 7.08 -14.41 6.44
C TYR A 261 7.08 -14.33 7.96
N LEU A 262 7.41 -13.16 8.52
CA LEU A 262 7.43 -12.96 9.97
C LEU A 262 6.02 -13.00 10.57
N ALA A 263 5.06 -12.36 9.91
CA ALA A 263 3.66 -12.39 10.34
C ALA A 263 3.09 -13.82 10.26
N ALA A 264 3.34 -14.54 9.18
CA ALA A 264 2.94 -15.94 9.02
C ALA A 264 3.56 -16.83 10.11
N ALA A 265 4.87 -16.69 10.38
CA ALA A 265 5.56 -17.43 11.41
C ALA A 265 4.98 -17.14 12.82
N ALA A 266 4.66 -15.87 13.10
CA ALA A 266 4.05 -15.45 14.37
C ALA A 266 2.63 -16.02 14.56
N MET A 267 1.89 -16.23 13.48
CA MET A 267 0.55 -16.83 13.49
C MET A 267 0.57 -18.36 13.36
N GLY A 268 1.73 -18.99 13.30
CA GLY A 268 1.84 -20.45 13.14
C GLY A 268 1.59 -20.95 11.71
N LEU A 269 1.41 -20.06 10.73
CA LEU A 269 1.11 -20.40 9.34
C LEU A 269 2.34 -20.92 8.58
N GLY A 270 2.09 -21.73 7.55
CA GLY A 270 3.05 -22.03 6.50
C GLY A 270 3.15 -20.86 5.51
N CYS A 271 4.37 -20.57 5.07
CA CYS A 271 4.62 -19.54 4.06
C CYS A 271 5.80 -19.93 3.17
N THR A 272 5.66 -19.73 1.88
CA THR A 272 6.78 -19.81 0.93
C THR A 272 6.64 -18.76 -0.16
N CYS A 273 7.75 -18.09 -0.46
CA CYS A 273 7.81 -17.11 -1.53
C CYS A 273 8.53 -17.70 -2.76
N ARG A 274 8.11 -17.27 -3.92
CA ARG A 274 8.75 -17.54 -5.20
C ARG A 274 8.82 -16.26 -6.04
N ILE A 275 9.87 -16.15 -6.80
CA ILE A 275 10.04 -15.17 -7.86
C ILE A 275 9.56 -15.87 -9.13
N LEU A 276 8.44 -15.47 -9.68
CA LEU A 276 7.91 -16.05 -10.90
C LEU A 276 8.05 -15.08 -12.05
N ALA A 277 8.15 -15.67 -13.22
CA ALA A 277 7.91 -14.96 -14.45
C ALA A 277 6.51 -14.35 -14.45
N ASP A 278 6.39 -13.21 -15.03
CA ASP A 278 5.15 -12.46 -15.22
C ASP A 278 4.26 -13.24 -16.22
N ASP A 279 3.38 -14.06 -15.67
CA ASP A 279 2.52 -14.95 -16.46
C ASP A 279 1.37 -14.18 -17.11
N ALA A 280 1.19 -14.36 -18.42
CA ALA A 280 0.17 -13.66 -19.21
C ALA A 280 -1.26 -13.93 -18.70
N LYS A 281 -1.54 -15.15 -18.23
CA LYS A 281 -2.85 -15.53 -17.69
C LYS A 281 -3.10 -14.86 -16.33
N ALA A 282 -2.11 -14.86 -15.45
CA ALA A 282 -2.19 -14.18 -14.16
C ALA A 282 -2.41 -12.67 -14.36
N ARG A 283 -1.67 -12.04 -15.27
CA ARG A 283 -1.83 -10.61 -15.62
C ARG A 283 -3.25 -10.30 -16.10
N GLN A 284 -3.79 -11.14 -16.99
CA GLN A 284 -5.16 -10.99 -17.50
C GLN A 284 -6.20 -11.07 -16.38
N LEU A 285 -6.10 -12.09 -15.51
CA LEU A 285 -7.01 -12.30 -14.40
C LEU A 285 -6.97 -11.15 -13.39
N MET A 286 -5.79 -10.59 -13.14
CA MET A 286 -5.59 -9.46 -12.25
C MET A 286 -5.88 -8.10 -12.90
N LYS A 287 -6.19 -8.06 -14.20
CA LYS A 287 -6.42 -6.84 -15.00
C LYS A 287 -5.28 -5.84 -14.89
N LEU A 288 -4.04 -6.33 -14.95
CA LEU A 288 -2.84 -5.50 -14.80
C LEU A 288 -2.58 -4.64 -16.06
N ALA A 289 -2.17 -3.39 -15.82
CA ALA A 289 -1.68 -2.51 -16.86
C ALA A 289 -0.30 -2.97 -17.39
N PRO A 290 0.14 -2.56 -18.60
CA PRO A 290 1.43 -2.95 -19.16
C PRO A 290 2.63 -2.63 -18.26
N GLU A 291 2.58 -1.52 -17.52
CA GLU A 291 3.63 -1.05 -16.62
C GLU A 291 3.65 -1.79 -15.27
N GLU A 292 2.61 -2.54 -14.95
CA GLU A 292 2.53 -3.34 -13.72
C GLU A 292 3.15 -4.72 -13.96
N LYS A 293 4.06 -5.15 -13.08
CA LYS A 293 4.79 -6.42 -13.17
C LYS A 293 4.62 -7.22 -11.89
N ILE A 294 4.29 -8.51 -12.03
CA ILE A 294 4.28 -9.45 -10.91
C ILE A 294 5.73 -9.73 -10.53
N MET A 295 6.14 -9.36 -9.32
CA MET A 295 7.51 -9.47 -8.84
C MET A 295 7.74 -10.70 -7.97
N ALA A 296 6.75 -11.05 -7.14
CA ALA A 296 6.83 -12.20 -6.25
C ALA A 296 5.44 -12.70 -5.87
N ILE A 297 5.35 -13.95 -5.47
CA ILE A 297 4.14 -14.58 -4.94
C ILE A 297 4.49 -15.32 -3.65
N CYS A 298 3.80 -15.00 -2.55
CA CYS A 298 3.86 -15.76 -1.31
C CYS A 298 2.63 -16.66 -1.21
N SER A 299 2.82 -17.96 -1.20
CA SER A 299 1.77 -18.93 -0.85
C SER A 299 1.73 -19.08 0.66
N VAL A 300 0.53 -18.91 1.25
CA VAL A 300 0.32 -18.94 2.70
C VAL A 300 -0.88 -19.82 3.01
N GLY A 301 -0.81 -20.55 4.11
CA GLY A 301 -1.92 -21.41 4.55
C GLY A 301 -1.64 -22.07 5.90
N GLU A 302 -2.65 -22.74 6.43
CA GLU A 302 -2.51 -23.60 7.59
C GLU A 302 -1.55 -24.75 7.28
N LYS A 303 -0.80 -25.18 8.29
CA LYS A 303 0.03 -26.37 8.20
C LYS A 303 -0.86 -27.62 8.32
N PRO A 304 -0.50 -28.74 7.65
CA PRO A 304 -1.16 -30.00 7.94
C PRO A 304 -1.05 -30.32 9.44
N ALA A 305 -2.08 -30.93 10.02
CA ALA A 305 -1.99 -31.47 11.36
C ALA A 305 -0.84 -32.50 11.42
N SER A 306 0.10 -32.30 12.31
CA SER A 306 1.16 -33.28 12.52
C SER A 306 0.54 -34.52 13.15
N ILE A 307 0.82 -35.69 12.57
CA ILE A 307 0.37 -36.98 13.15
C ILE A 307 0.89 -37.14 14.59
N PHE A 308 1.94 -36.40 14.95
CA PHE A 308 2.56 -36.42 16.26
C PHE A 308 1.97 -35.41 17.27
N ASP A 309 1.14 -34.47 16.85
CA ASP A 309 0.50 -33.51 17.76
C ASP A 309 -0.67 -34.10 18.54
N HIS A 310 -1.04 -35.38 18.30
CA HIS A 310 -2.11 -36.13 19.02
C HIS A 310 -1.56 -37.22 19.97
N VAL A 311 -0.24 -37.23 20.20
CA VAL A 311 0.39 -38.21 21.12
C VAL A 311 1.12 -37.46 22.25
N ILE A 312 0.40 -36.66 22.99
CA ILE A 312 0.78 -36.24 24.35
C ILE A 312 -0.49 -36.17 25.21
#